data_699bbc1e9fd0c2d2cedfbd226825951e
#
_entry.id   699bbc1e9fd0c2d2cedfbd226825951e
#
_cell.length_a   1.000
_cell.length_b   1.000
_cell.length_c   1.000
_cell.angle_alpha   90.00
_cell.angle_beta   90.00
_cell.angle_gamma   90.00
#
_symmetry.space_group_name_H-M   'P 1'
#
loop_
_entity.id
_entity.type
_entity.pdbx_description
1 polymer ?
#
loop_
_entity_poly.entity_id
_entity_poly.type
_entity_poly.pdbx_seq_one_letter_code
_entity_poly.pdbx_strand_id
1 'polypeptide(L)'
;MFATESTLFGFSQAKNGALRILIVAGVLLLCCSNAHADMEQGKRIYRENCAPCHGEAGKGDGVGARSLPVRPADHTNPAAMTSRTDAFLRDVIAKGGKAMGLSSFMPAWQGIFKDKEIEDLIAYIRSLAPPVK
;
A
#
# COMPACT_ATOMS: atom_id res chain seq x y z
N MET A 1 -1.46 -39.08 69.13
CA MET A 1 -1.84 -37.65 69.17
C MET A 1 -1.20 -37.00 67.97
N PHE A 2 -1.96 -36.95 66.90
CA PHE A 2 -1.49 -36.32 65.65
C PHE A 2 -2.60 -35.40 65.15
N ALA A 3 -2.35 -34.11 65.17
CA ALA A 3 -3.24 -33.14 64.61
C ALA A 3 -2.87 -32.91 63.13
N THR A 4 -3.86 -33.04 62.34
CA THR A 4 -3.87 -32.78 60.91
C THR A 4 -3.92 -31.30 60.63
N GLU A 5 -2.99 -30.76 59.81
CA GLU A 5 -3.19 -29.50 59.11
C GLU A 5 -3.16 -29.75 57.61
N SER A 6 -4.33 -29.74 57.06
CA SER A 6 -4.52 -29.66 55.61
C SER A 6 -5.58 -28.61 55.32
N THR A 7 -5.27 -27.74 54.37
CA THR A 7 -6.13 -26.77 53.72
C THR A 7 -5.71 -25.33 53.88
N LEU A 8 -4.85 -24.86 52.95
CA LEU A 8 -4.82 -23.47 52.51
C LEU A 8 -3.92 -23.33 51.24
N PHE A 9 -4.27 -24.06 50.15
CA PHE A 9 -3.60 -23.81 48.88
C PHE A 9 -4.61 -24.01 47.73
N GLY A 10 -5.49 -23.03 47.54
CA GLY A 10 -6.52 -23.24 46.51
C GLY A 10 -7.23 -22.00 45.97
N PHE A 11 -6.77 -20.78 46.16
CA PHE A 11 -7.58 -19.63 45.75
C PHE A 11 -6.84 -18.48 45.00
N SER A 12 -5.65 -18.71 44.49
CA SER A 12 -4.90 -17.60 43.82
C SER A 12 -4.65 -17.79 42.32
N GLN A 13 -5.04 -18.91 41.71
CA GLN A 13 -4.71 -19.18 40.31
C GLN A 13 -5.76 -18.72 39.29
N ALA A 14 -7.02 -18.54 39.69
CA ALA A 14 -8.11 -18.24 38.75
C ALA A 14 -8.13 -16.79 38.27
N LYS A 15 -7.64 -15.83 39.04
CA LYS A 15 -7.67 -14.40 38.67
C LYS A 15 -6.59 -14.00 37.66
N ASN A 16 -5.48 -14.72 37.61
CA ASN A 16 -4.36 -14.41 36.73
C ASN A 16 -4.54 -14.97 35.30
N GLY A 17 -5.38 -15.97 35.12
CA GLY A 17 -5.68 -16.57 33.81
C GLY A 17 -6.50 -15.64 32.93
N ALA A 18 -7.57 -15.07 33.48
CA ALA A 18 -8.44 -14.17 32.72
C ALA A 18 -7.74 -12.87 32.30
N LEU A 19 -6.91 -12.32 33.20
CA LEU A 19 -6.12 -11.14 32.90
C LEU A 19 -5.06 -11.38 31.81
N ARG A 20 -4.42 -12.56 31.83
CA ARG A 20 -3.43 -12.96 30.81
C ARG A 20 -4.08 -13.18 29.44
N ILE A 21 -5.26 -13.79 29.40
CA ILE A 21 -6.03 -14.00 28.15
C ILE A 21 -6.46 -12.66 27.57
N LEU A 22 -6.91 -11.71 28.37
CA LEU A 22 -7.29 -10.37 27.89
C LEU A 22 -6.09 -9.56 27.36
N ILE A 23 -4.93 -9.68 27.98
CA ILE A 23 -3.70 -9.00 27.52
C ILE A 23 -3.24 -9.61 26.17
N VAL A 24 -3.24 -10.94 26.05
CA VAL A 24 -2.85 -11.61 24.79
C VAL A 24 -3.83 -11.29 23.66
N ALA A 25 -5.13 -11.29 23.94
CA ALA A 25 -6.15 -10.90 22.96
C ALA A 25 -6.01 -9.43 22.53
N GLY A 26 -5.72 -8.53 23.46
CA GLY A 26 -5.48 -7.12 23.18
C GLY A 26 -4.24 -6.88 22.32
N VAL A 27 -3.16 -7.60 22.57
CA VAL A 27 -1.92 -7.50 21.77
C VAL A 27 -2.10 -8.07 20.36
N LEU A 28 -2.87 -9.17 20.19
CA LEU A 28 -3.17 -9.70 18.86
C LEU A 28 -4.02 -8.74 17.99
N LEU A 29 -4.94 -8.00 18.60
CA LEU A 29 -5.76 -7.03 17.87
C LEU A 29 -4.96 -5.80 17.38
N LEU A 30 -3.91 -5.41 18.09
CA LEU A 30 -3.06 -4.29 17.67
C LEU A 30 -2.08 -4.64 16.53
N CYS A 31 -1.77 -5.92 16.32
CA CYS A 31 -0.83 -6.35 15.27
C CYS A 31 -1.42 -6.39 13.86
N CYS A 32 -2.74 -6.27 13.68
CA CYS A 32 -3.38 -6.40 12.35
C CYS A 32 -3.53 -5.09 11.57
N SER A 33 -2.97 -3.97 12.04
CA SER A 33 -3.36 -2.64 11.53
C SER A 33 -2.52 -2.07 10.39
N ASN A 34 -1.50 -2.74 9.83
CA ASN A 34 -0.53 -2.04 8.96
C ASN A 34 -0.19 -2.69 7.61
N ALA A 35 -1.03 -3.53 7.05
CA ALA A 35 -0.72 -4.19 5.76
C ALA A 35 -1.58 -3.73 4.57
N HIS A 36 -2.44 -2.72 4.74
CA HIS A 36 -3.23 -2.20 3.63
C HIS A 36 -2.57 -0.96 3.03
N ALA A 37 -2.50 -0.91 1.70
CA ALA A 37 -2.12 0.29 0.99
C ALA A 37 -3.09 1.43 1.35
N ASP A 38 -2.53 2.60 1.63
CA ASP A 38 -3.33 3.79 1.92
C ASP A 38 -3.77 4.43 0.60
N MET A 39 -5.01 4.15 0.20
CA MET A 39 -5.60 4.65 -1.04
C MET A 39 -5.68 6.18 -1.09
N GLU A 40 -5.93 6.83 0.03
CA GLU A 40 -6.01 8.30 0.08
C GLU A 40 -4.61 8.92 -0.03
N GLN A 41 -3.59 8.30 0.57
CA GLN A 41 -2.21 8.69 0.38
C GLN A 41 -1.78 8.52 -1.08
N GLY A 42 -2.06 7.36 -1.67
CA GLY A 42 -1.74 7.08 -3.07
C GLY A 42 -2.42 8.07 -4.02
N LYS A 43 -3.68 8.38 -3.79
CA LYS A 43 -4.45 9.37 -4.55
C LYS A 43 -3.85 10.78 -4.45
N ARG A 44 -3.45 11.19 -3.26
CA ARG A 44 -2.82 12.50 -3.03
C ARG A 44 -1.51 12.61 -3.81
N ILE A 45 -0.62 11.61 -3.65
CA ILE A 45 0.65 11.56 -4.39
C ILE A 45 0.41 11.61 -5.90
N TYR A 46 -0.56 10.84 -6.39
CA TYR A 46 -0.90 10.78 -7.81
C TYR A 46 -1.33 12.16 -8.35
N ARG A 47 -2.25 12.82 -7.66
CA ARG A 47 -2.77 14.12 -8.09
C ARG A 47 -1.69 15.18 -8.16
N GLU A 48 -0.83 15.21 -7.17
CA GLU A 48 0.23 16.23 -7.06
C GLU A 48 1.36 16.01 -8.06
N ASN A 49 1.72 14.75 -8.35
CA ASN A 49 2.96 14.43 -9.04
C ASN A 49 2.77 13.71 -10.39
N CYS A 50 1.68 12.98 -10.57
CA CYS A 50 1.46 12.13 -11.76
C CYS A 50 0.39 12.71 -12.68
N ALA A 51 -0.69 13.26 -12.11
CA ALA A 51 -1.82 13.79 -12.85
C ALA A 51 -1.47 14.92 -13.84
N PRO A 52 -0.48 15.78 -13.59
CA PRO A 52 -0.08 16.78 -14.59
C PRO A 52 0.24 16.19 -15.98
N CYS A 53 0.77 14.96 -16.03
CA CYS A 53 1.02 14.24 -17.27
C CYS A 53 0.00 13.14 -17.53
N HIS A 54 -0.32 12.32 -16.53
CA HIS A 54 -1.20 11.16 -16.70
C HIS A 54 -2.69 11.49 -16.67
N GLY A 55 -3.06 12.72 -16.31
CA GLY A 55 -4.47 13.15 -16.17
C GLY A 55 -5.06 12.77 -14.82
N GLU A 56 -6.00 13.58 -14.32
CA GLU A 56 -6.71 13.33 -13.05
C GLU A 56 -7.41 11.96 -13.00
N ALA A 57 -7.97 11.54 -14.15
CA ALA A 57 -8.60 10.25 -14.31
C ALA A 57 -7.66 9.14 -14.78
N GLY A 58 -6.37 9.42 -14.98
CA GLY A 58 -5.39 8.44 -15.41
C GLY A 58 -5.38 8.10 -16.90
N LYS A 59 -6.01 8.91 -17.75
CA LYS A 59 -6.15 8.65 -19.19
C LYS A 59 -4.94 9.05 -20.05
N GLY A 60 -3.86 9.53 -19.44
CA GLY A 60 -2.71 10.06 -20.18
C GLY A 60 -2.99 11.39 -20.87
N ASP A 61 -3.95 12.16 -20.39
CA ASP A 61 -4.47 13.40 -20.99
C ASP A 61 -4.22 14.64 -20.12
N GLY A 62 -3.28 14.56 -19.18
CA GLY A 62 -2.87 15.69 -18.36
C GLY A 62 -2.39 16.88 -19.20
N VAL A 63 -2.42 18.07 -18.62
CA VAL A 63 -2.05 19.30 -19.34
C VAL A 63 -0.63 19.25 -19.91
N GLY A 64 0.31 18.61 -19.17
CA GLY A 64 1.68 18.40 -19.60
C GLY A 64 1.84 17.39 -20.74
N ALA A 65 0.89 16.47 -20.91
CA ALA A 65 0.94 15.45 -21.97
C ALA A 65 0.95 16.06 -23.37
N ARG A 66 0.37 17.24 -23.55
CA ARG A 66 0.27 17.93 -24.85
C ARG A 66 1.62 18.30 -25.44
N SER A 67 2.63 18.47 -24.60
CA SER A 67 4.00 18.85 -25.00
C SER A 67 4.93 17.65 -25.10
N LEU A 68 4.45 16.44 -24.85
CA LEU A 68 5.29 15.24 -24.85
C LEU A 68 5.28 14.56 -26.24
N PRO A 69 6.43 14.08 -26.70
CA PRO A 69 6.52 13.37 -27.99
C PRO A 69 5.78 12.00 -27.97
N VAL A 70 5.57 11.45 -26.78
CA VAL A 70 4.85 10.19 -26.57
C VAL A 70 3.83 10.39 -25.47
N ARG A 71 2.61 10.00 -25.74
CA ARG A 71 1.52 10.12 -24.77
C ARG A 71 1.81 9.27 -23.52
N PRO A 72 1.57 9.80 -22.32
CA PRO A 72 1.65 9.03 -21.08
C PRO A 72 0.71 7.83 -21.09
N ALA A 73 1.06 6.81 -20.32
CA ALA A 73 0.25 5.60 -20.20
C ALA A 73 -1.17 5.92 -19.72
N ASP A 74 -2.15 5.27 -20.34
CA ASP A 74 -3.54 5.24 -19.89
C ASP A 74 -3.69 4.17 -18.80
N HIS A 75 -3.86 4.62 -17.56
CA HIS A 75 -4.05 3.75 -16.39
C HIS A 75 -5.47 3.21 -16.28
N THR A 76 -6.42 3.70 -17.11
CA THR A 76 -7.81 3.23 -17.12
C THR A 76 -8.01 2.06 -18.06
N ASN A 77 -7.02 1.73 -18.89
CA ASN A 77 -7.09 0.63 -19.85
C ASN A 77 -6.83 -0.72 -19.14
N PRO A 78 -7.84 -1.60 -18.98
CA PRO A 78 -7.69 -2.83 -18.23
C PRO A 78 -6.66 -3.78 -18.84
N ALA A 79 -6.64 -3.91 -20.18
CA ALA A 79 -5.72 -4.81 -20.87
C ALA A 79 -4.26 -4.37 -20.66
N ALA A 80 -3.98 -3.07 -20.79
CA ALA A 80 -2.67 -2.51 -20.57
C ALA A 80 -2.26 -2.62 -19.11
N MET A 81 -3.16 -2.47 -18.17
CA MET A 81 -2.86 -2.55 -16.73
C MET A 81 -2.69 -3.99 -16.26
N THR A 82 -3.41 -4.95 -16.83
CA THR A 82 -3.23 -6.38 -16.52
C THR A 82 -1.86 -6.90 -16.96
N SER A 83 -1.34 -6.43 -18.10
CA SER A 83 -0.01 -6.83 -18.59
C SER A 83 1.16 -6.25 -17.78
N ARG A 84 0.93 -5.24 -16.96
CA ARG A 84 1.94 -4.58 -16.12
C ARG A 84 1.84 -5.09 -14.70
N THR A 85 2.82 -5.83 -14.23
CA THR A 85 2.88 -6.30 -12.83
C THR A 85 3.11 -5.15 -11.86
N ASP A 86 2.83 -5.35 -10.56
CA ASP A 86 3.13 -4.34 -9.53
C ASP A 86 4.65 -4.11 -9.41
N ALA A 87 5.46 -5.15 -9.62
CA ALA A 87 6.91 -5.01 -9.69
C ALA A 87 7.34 -4.10 -10.85
N PHE A 88 6.72 -4.25 -12.02
CA PHE A 88 6.98 -3.35 -13.15
C PHE A 88 6.56 -1.91 -12.85
N LEU A 89 5.38 -1.71 -12.25
CA LEU A 89 4.91 -0.38 -11.86
C LEU A 89 5.84 0.25 -10.82
N ARG A 90 6.28 -0.53 -9.84
CA ARG A 90 7.27 -0.09 -8.85
C ARG A 90 8.57 0.37 -9.51
N ASP A 91 9.10 -0.44 -10.40
CA ASP A 91 10.36 -0.15 -11.07
C ASP A 91 10.28 1.10 -11.95
N VAL A 92 9.22 1.26 -12.73
CA VAL A 92 9.06 2.44 -13.59
C VAL A 92 8.83 3.71 -12.78
N ILE A 93 8.13 3.65 -11.66
CA ILE A 93 7.96 4.80 -10.76
C ILE A 93 9.30 5.12 -10.08
N ALA A 94 9.95 4.13 -9.49
CA ALA A 94 11.20 4.36 -8.76
C ALA A 94 12.34 4.84 -9.67
N LYS A 95 12.56 4.15 -10.80
CA LYS A 95 13.72 4.34 -11.67
C LYS A 95 13.49 5.32 -12.83
N GLY A 96 12.24 5.68 -13.08
CA GLY A 96 11.84 6.52 -14.20
C GLY A 96 11.76 5.77 -15.54
N GLY A 97 11.08 6.40 -16.51
CA GLY A 97 10.82 5.76 -17.79
C GLY A 97 12.08 5.45 -18.58
N LYS A 98 13.09 6.33 -18.57
CA LYS A 98 14.34 6.12 -19.29
C LYS A 98 15.07 4.82 -18.89
N ALA A 99 15.15 4.53 -17.60
CA ALA A 99 15.80 3.33 -17.08
C ALA A 99 15.07 2.04 -17.48
N MET A 100 13.78 2.15 -17.79
CA MET A 100 12.91 1.05 -18.20
C MET A 100 12.73 0.93 -19.74
N GLY A 101 13.53 1.66 -20.51
CA GLY A 101 13.39 1.69 -21.98
C GLY A 101 12.10 2.39 -22.46
N LEU A 102 11.50 3.24 -21.63
CA LEU A 102 10.31 4.02 -21.90
C LEU A 102 10.67 5.48 -22.10
N SER A 103 9.65 6.37 -22.06
CA SER A 103 9.83 7.81 -22.22
C SER A 103 10.75 8.41 -21.17
N SER A 104 11.77 9.15 -21.60
CA SER A 104 12.68 9.90 -20.71
C SER A 104 11.99 11.07 -19.98
N PHE A 105 10.78 11.41 -20.36
CA PHE A 105 9.98 12.46 -19.71
C PHE A 105 9.27 11.96 -18.44
N MET A 106 9.22 10.65 -18.20
CA MET A 106 8.76 10.13 -16.92
C MET A 106 9.93 10.14 -15.93
N PRO A 107 9.87 10.98 -14.88
CA PRO A 107 10.96 11.11 -13.92
C PRO A 107 11.07 9.88 -13.00
N ALA A 108 12.24 9.75 -12.38
CA ALA A 108 12.47 8.79 -11.29
C ALA A 108 12.05 9.42 -9.95
N TRP A 109 11.40 8.61 -9.11
CA TRP A 109 10.90 9.03 -7.81
C TRP A 109 11.62 8.36 -6.63
N GLN A 110 12.58 7.47 -6.92
CA GLN A 110 13.44 6.86 -5.89
C GLN A 110 14.20 7.94 -5.12
N GLY A 111 14.14 7.85 -3.77
CA GLY A 111 14.74 8.85 -2.89
C GLY A 111 13.86 10.08 -2.64
N ILE A 112 12.77 10.27 -3.40
CA ILE A 112 11.74 11.28 -3.17
C ILE A 112 10.58 10.65 -2.41
N PHE A 113 10.06 9.51 -2.88
CA PHE A 113 9.04 8.73 -2.20
C PHE A 113 9.67 7.56 -1.44
N LYS A 114 9.09 7.24 -0.29
CA LYS A 114 9.40 6.02 0.46
C LYS A 114 8.77 4.81 -0.24
N ASP A 115 9.28 3.61 0.02
CA ASP A 115 8.75 2.37 -0.56
C ASP A 115 7.24 2.21 -0.30
N LYS A 116 6.79 2.51 0.92
CA LYS A 116 5.36 2.47 1.28
C LYS A 116 4.52 3.44 0.45
N GLU A 117 5.02 4.64 0.19
CA GLU A 117 4.33 5.64 -0.62
C GLU A 117 4.22 5.20 -2.09
N ILE A 118 5.22 4.51 -2.60
CA ILE A 118 5.16 3.89 -3.94
C ILE A 118 4.12 2.77 -3.96
N GLU A 119 4.00 1.96 -2.90
CA GLU A 119 2.96 0.94 -2.78
C GLU A 119 1.55 1.53 -2.76
N ASP A 120 1.34 2.58 -1.98
CA ASP A 120 0.08 3.31 -1.91
C ASP A 120 -0.30 3.89 -3.27
N LEU A 121 0.68 4.47 -3.97
CA LEU A 121 0.52 5.00 -5.31
C LEU A 121 0.15 3.91 -6.32
N ILE A 122 0.80 2.74 -6.27
CA ILE A 122 0.47 1.60 -7.15
C ILE A 122 -0.94 1.12 -6.90
N ALA A 123 -1.36 0.99 -5.64
CA ALA A 123 -2.72 0.60 -5.30
C ALA A 123 -3.75 1.59 -5.86
N TYR A 124 -3.50 2.88 -5.77
CA TYR A 124 -4.36 3.90 -6.38
C TYR A 124 -4.38 3.78 -7.90
N ILE A 125 -3.23 3.66 -8.57
CA ILE A 125 -3.15 3.47 -10.02
C ILE A 125 -3.95 2.24 -10.47
N ARG A 126 -3.88 1.13 -9.73
CA ARG A 126 -4.68 -0.08 -9.98
C ARG A 126 -6.17 0.18 -9.89
N SER A 127 -6.60 1.03 -8.98
CA SER A 127 -8.01 1.36 -8.81
C SER A 127 -8.61 2.18 -9.96
N LEU A 128 -7.78 2.79 -10.79
CA LEU A 128 -8.22 3.56 -11.96
C LEU A 128 -8.69 2.65 -13.12
N ALA A 129 -8.17 1.42 -13.19
CA ALA A 129 -8.61 0.45 -14.19
C ALA A 129 -9.84 -0.34 -13.66
N PRO A 130 -10.94 -0.46 -14.43
CA PRO A 130 -12.02 -1.34 -14.06
C PRO A 130 -11.54 -2.80 -14.08
N PRO A 131 -12.12 -3.68 -13.23
CA PRO A 131 -11.79 -5.10 -13.27
C PRO A 131 -12.09 -5.70 -14.64
N VAL A 132 -11.20 -6.56 -15.14
CA VAL A 132 -11.44 -7.34 -16.35
C VAL A 132 -12.56 -8.34 -16.04
N LYS A 133 -13.66 -8.27 -16.80
CA LYS A 133 -14.79 -9.21 -16.69
C LYS A 133 -14.45 -10.53 -17.38
#